data_ae677cc3f81e776e9b42f5f7c0a9f403
#
_entry.id   ae677cc3f81e776e9b42f5f7c0a9f403
#
_cell.length_a   1.000
_cell.length_b   1.000
_cell.length_c   1.000
_cell.angle_alpha   90.00
_cell.angle_beta   90.00
_cell.angle_gamma   90.00
#
_symmetry.space_group_name_H-M   'P 1'
#
loop_
_entity.id
_entity.type
_entity.pdbx_description
1 polymer ?
#
loop_
_entity_poly.entity_id
_entity_poly.type
_entity_poly.pdbx_seq_one_letter_code
_entity_poly.pdbx_strand_id
1 'polypeptide(L)'
;MNNVLGSISANLIKLFDNIMEVEAHTIRNEYGDKISMTEVHTIAAIGVAELKSMSELAAQLSITVGTLTVTINNLVKKGFVERYKTERDRRVVKVALTKEGKKIYSLHEKFHNDIVFALIKGLSESEMDVVAKALDNLDSFVEKRFENGEIK
;
A
#
# COMPACT_ATOMS: atom_id res chain seq x y z
N MET A 1 31.01 13.38 -9.12
CA MET A 1 29.88 13.53 -8.17
C MET A 1 28.62 14.03 -8.87
N ASN A 2 28.67 15.05 -9.71
CA ASN A 2 27.50 15.59 -10.42
C ASN A 2 26.76 14.60 -11.33
N ASN A 3 27.46 13.65 -11.99
CA ASN A 3 26.85 12.72 -12.92
C ASN A 3 26.03 11.62 -12.20
N VAL A 4 26.50 11.10 -11.06
CA VAL A 4 25.80 10.09 -10.27
C VAL A 4 24.54 10.66 -9.63
N LEU A 5 24.63 11.86 -9.06
CA LEU A 5 23.49 12.55 -8.46
C LEU A 5 22.37 12.83 -9.48
N GLY A 6 22.78 13.30 -10.67
CA GLY A 6 21.85 13.54 -11.77
C GLY A 6 21.16 12.27 -12.25
N SER A 7 21.91 11.16 -12.33
CA SER A 7 21.36 9.86 -12.70
C SER A 7 20.35 9.33 -11.65
N ILE A 8 20.69 9.46 -10.37
CA ILE A 8 19.78 9.06 -9.28
C ILE A 8 18.49 9.87 -9.32
N SER A 9 18.60 11.20 -9.46
CA SER A 9 17.43 12.08 -9.52
C SER A 9 16.52 11.76 -10.70
N ALA A 10 17.06 11.62 -11.91
CA ALA A 10 16.28 11.30 -13.10
C ALA A 10 15.60 9.93 -13.00
N ASN A 11 16.31 8.92 -12.47
CA ASN A 11 15.75 7.58 -12.28
C ASN A 11 14.66 7.57 -11.22
N LEU A 12 14.84 8.29 -10.11
CA LEU A 12 13.87 8.34 -9.02
C LEU A 12 12.54 8.94 -9.50
N ILE A 13 12.57 10.09 -10.17
CA ILE A 13 11.36 10.73 -10.73
C ILE A 13 10.65 9.78 -11.69
N LYS A 14 11.40 9.22 -12.66
CA LYS A 14 10.83 8.27 -13.64
C LYS A 14 10.23 7.03 -12.99
N LEU A 15 10.87 6.51 -11.93
CA LEU A 15 10.39 5.32 -11.23
C LEU A 15 9.08 5.58 -10.49
N PHE A 16 8.92 6.72 -9.82
CA PHE A 16 7.66 7.06 -9.14
C PHE A 16 6.48 7.06 -10.10
N ASP A 17 6.59 7.76 -11.22
CA ASP A 17 5.50 7.83 -12.21
C ASP A 17 5.20 6.45 -12.81
N ASN A 18 6.23 5.71 -13.21
CA ASN A 18 6.05 4.43 -13.89
C ASN A 18 5.55 3.31 -12.96
N ILE A 19 6.01 3.24 -11.71
CA ILE A 19 5.58 2.20 -10.75
C ILE A 19 4.07 2.30 -10.51
N MET A 20 3.57 3.50 -10.24
CA MET A 20 2.14 3.72 -10.02
C MET A 20 1.29 3.37 -11.24
N GLU A 21 1.79 3.71 -12.44
CA GLU A 21 1.10 3.39 -13.70
C GLU A 21 1.07 1.88 -13.97
N VAL A 22 2.19 1.19 -13.79
CA VAL A 22 2.30 -0.27 -14.00
C VAL A 22 1.45 -1.02 -12.98
N GLU A 23 1.41 -0.59 -11.73
CA GLU A 23 0.53 -1.17 -10.72
C GLU A 23 -0.94 -1.05 -11.10
N ALA A 24 -1.38 0.17 -11.45
CA ALA A 24 -2.75 0.43 -11.87
C ALA A 24 -3.12 -0.38 -13.12
N HIS A 25 -2.19 -0.51 -14.07
CA HIS A 25 -2.40 -1.32 -15.28
C HIS A 25 -2.51 -2.81 -14.95
N THR A 26 -1.68 -3.34 -14.05
CA THR A 26 -1.71 -4.73 -13.60
C THR A 26 -3.06 -5.08 -12.97
N ILE A 27 -3.55 -4.23 -12.07
CA ILE A 27 -4.86 -4.40 -11.43
C ILE A 27 -6.00 -4.31 -12.46
N ARG A 28 -5.94 -3.34 -13.36
CA ARG A 28 -6.97 -3.14 -14.39
C ARG A 28 -7.05 -4.30 -15.38
N ASN A 29 -5.93 -4.90 -15.73
CA ASN A 29 -5.91 -6.08 -16.63
C ASN A 29 -6.64 -7.27 -16.01
N GLU A 30 -6.57 -7.47 -14.71
CA GLU A 30 -7.17 -8.61 -14.03
C GLU A 30 -8.63 -8.34 -13.60
N TYR A 31 -8.91 -7.12 -13.14
CA TYR A 31 -10.20 -6.76 -12.51
C TYR A 31 -11.01 -5.71 -13.29
N GLY A 32 -10.44 -5.11 -14.35
CA GLY A 32 -11.09 -4.01 -15.09
C GLY A 32 -11.37 -2.82 -14.18
N ASP A 33 -12.48 -2.16 -14.41
CA ASP A 33 -12.95 -1.02 -13.61
C ASP A 33 -13.73 -1.42 -12.34
N LYS A 34 -13.71 -2.72 -11.97
CA LYS A 34 -14.42 -3.23 -10.80
C LYS A 34 -13.83 -2.75 -9.48
N ILE A 35 -12.55 -2.34 -9.47
CA ILE A 35 -11.85 -1.89 -8.27
C ILE A 35 -10.95 -0.70 -8.59
N SER A 36 -10.93 0.30 -7.71
CA SER A 36 -10.02 1.44 -7.78
C SER A 36 -8.72 1.18 -7.05
N MET A 37 -7.65 1.94 -7.36
CA MET A 37 -6.38 1.82 -6.63
C MET A 37 -6.51 2.17 -5.14
N THR A 38 -7.35 3.14 -4.77
CA THR A 38 -7.67 3.43 -3.37
C THR A 38 -8.26 2.20 -2.66
N GLU A 39 -9.14 1.46 -3.33
CA GLU A 39 -9.71 0.22 -2.78
C GLU A 39 -8.67 -0.90 -2.69
N VAL A 40 -7.76 -1.01 -3.66
CA VAL A 40 -6.62 -1.97 -3.62
C VAL A 40 -5.71 -1.68 -2.44
N HIS A 41 -5.31 -0.42 -2.23
CA HIS A 41 -4.48 -0.02 -1.09
C HIS A 41 -5.21 -0.22 0.25
N THR A 42 -6.54 -0.05 0.29
CA THR A 42 -7.34 -0.38 1.47
C THR A 42 -7.33 -1.89 1.74
N ILE A 43 -7.44 -2.73 0.71
CA ILE A 43 -7.30 -4.19 0.82
C ILE A 43 -5.91 -4.56 1.34
N ALA A 44 -4.86 -3.93 0.83
CA ALA A 44 -3.48 -4.13 1.29
C ALA A 44 -3.33 -3.77 2.78
N ALA A 45 -3.90 -2.65 3.21
CA ALA A 45 -3.88 -2.22 4.61
C ALA A 45 -4.65 -3.18 5.55
N ILE A 46 -5.78 -3.76 5.10
CA ILE A 46 -6.50 -4.79 5.86
C ILE A 46 -5.60 -6.00 6.09
N GLY A 47 -4.92 -6.46 5.05
CA GLY A 47 -4.02 -7.60 5.14
C GLY A 47 -4.73 -8.93 5.42
N VAL A 48 -3.95 -9.96 5.72
CA VAL A 48 -4.46 -11.34 5.92
C VAL A 48 -4.12 -11.92 7.29
N ALA A 49 -3.28 -11.23 8.10
CA ALA A 49 -2.75 -11.78 9.34
C ALA A 49 -3.76 -11.73 10.49
N GLU A 50 -4.48 -10.62 10.65
CA GLU A 50 -5.39 -10.39 11.77
C GLU A 50 -6.55 -9.46 11.41
N LEU A 51 -7.61 -9.52 12.23
CA LEU A 51 -8.76 -8.63 12.10
C LEU A 51 -8.41 -7.25 12.61
N LYS A 52 -8.50 -6.22 11.77
CA LYS A 52 -8.29 -4.82 12.14
C LYS A 52 -9.60 -4.09 12.37
N SER A 53 -9.61 -3.17 13.33
CA SER A 53 -10.72 -2.26 13.55
C SER A 53 -10.73 -1.12 12.52
N MET A 54 -11.87 -0.47 12.37
CA MET A 54 -12.00 0.70 11.49
C MET A 54 -11.07 1.85 11.91
N SER A 55 -10.85 2.03 13.21
CA SER A 55 -9.96 3.09 13.74
C SER A 55 -8.49 2.81 13.46
N GLU A 56 -8.03 1.55 13.64
CA GLU A 56 -6.66 1.13 13.32
C GLU A 56 -6.36 1.32 11.83
N LEU A 57 -7.28 0.91 10.96
CA LEU A 57 -7.12 1.07 9.51
C LEU A 57 -7.14 2.53 9.07
N ALA A 58 -8.02 3.36 9.65
CA ALA A 58 -8.08 4.77 9.32
C ALA A 58 -6.78 5.49 9.71
N ALA A 59 -6.22 5.16 10.88
CA ALA A 59 -4.92 5.67 11.33
C ALA A 59 -3.80 5.20 10.41
N GLN A 60 -3.74 3.91 10.05
CA GLN A 60 -2.73 3.35 9.15
C GLN A 60 -2.76 4.01 7.76
N LEU A 61 -3.95 4.33 7.26
CA LEU A 61 -4.14 4.97 5.95
C LEU A 61 -4.09 6.50 6.01
N SER A 62 -3.89 7.10 7.18
CA SER A 62 -3.88 8.56 7.41
C SER A 62 -5.15 9.25 6.88
N ILE A 63 -6.32 8.60 7.04
CA ILE A 63 -7.63 9.12 6.63
C ILE A 63 -8.62 9.12 7.80
N THR A 64 -9.75 9.82 7.63
CA THR A 64 -10.82 9.78 8.65
C THR A 64 -11.57 8.44 8.63
N VAL A 65 -12.12 8.03 9.77
CA VAL A 65 -12.99 6.84 9.87
C VAL A 65 -14.20 6.98 8.95
N GLY A 66 -14.72 8.20 8.76
CA GLY A 66 -15.82 8.49 7.82
C GLY A 66 -15.45 8.16 6.37
N THR A 67 -14.30 8.63 5.91
CA THR A 67 -13.76 8.32 4.57
C THR A 67 -13.55 6.82 4.38
N LEU A 68 -12.91 6.17 5.36
CA LEU A 68 -12.70 4.72 5.34
C LEU A 68 -14.03 3.96 5.28
N THR A 69 -15.05 4.42 6.01
CA THR A 69 -16.37 3.77 6.05
C THR A 69 -16.99 3.69 4.66
N VAL A 70 -16.86 4.73 3.85
CA VAL A 70 -17.36 4.74 2.46
C VAL A 70 -16.62 3.69 1.62
N THR A 71 -15.30 3.66 1.69
CA THR A 71 -14.47 2.69 0.95
C THR A 71 -14.79 1.25 1.37
N ILE A 72 -14.87 0.99 2.68
CA ILE A 72 -15.23 -0.35 3.19
C ILE A 72 -16.65 -0.75 2.79
N ASN A 73 -17.62 0.18 2.77
CA ASN A 73 -18.96 -0.11 2.27
C ASN A 73 -18.96 -0.57 0.81
N ASN A 74 -18.16 0.09 -0.03
CA ASN A 74 -18.02 -0.29 -1.43
C ASN A 74 -17.34 -1.66 -1.57
N LEU A 75 -16.28 -1.92 -0.82
CA LEU A 75 -15.57 -3.21 -0.83
C LEU A 75 -16.46 -4.36 -0.35
N VAL A 76 -17.31 -4.13 0.65
CA VAL A 76 -18.30 -5.13 1.10
C VAL A 76 -19.34 -5.39 0.03
N LYS A 77 -19.89 -4.35 -0.62
CA LYS A 77 -20.84 -4.50 -1.74
C LYS A 77 -20.25 -5.26 -2.92
N LYS A 78 -18.95 -5.07 -3.18
CA LYS A 78 -18.20 -5.76 -4.24
C LYS A 78 -17.77 -7.18 -3.85
N GLY A 79 -17.98 -7.59 -2.59
CA GLY A 79 -17.64 -8.93 -2.09
C GLY A 79 -16.16 -9.15 -1.80
N PHE A 80 -15.35 -8.10 -1.63
CA PHE A 80 -13.92 -8.20 -1.35
C PHE A 80 -13.60 -8.16 0.16
N VAL A 81 -14.49 -7.57 0.96
CA VAL A 81 -14.33 -7.38 2.42
C VAL A 81 -15.59 -7.85 3.13
N GLU A 82 -15.43 -8.39 4.33
CA GLU A 82 -16.51 -8.73 5.24
C GLU A 82 -16.30 -8.09 6.61
N ARG A 83 -17.39 -7.88 7.35
CA ARG A 83 -17.40 -7.23 8.65
C ARG A 83 -17.74 -8.20 9.76
N TYR A 84 -17.03 -8.07 10.87
CA TYR A 84 -17.24 -8.85 12.08
C TYR A 84 -17.57 -7.94 13.25
N LYS A 85 -18.59 -8.29 14.01
CA LYS A 85 -18.85 -7.69 15.32
C LYS A 85 -18.11 -8.49 16.38
N THR A 86 -17.37 -7.80 17.25
CA THR A 86 -16.70 -8.49 18.36
C THR A 86 -17.75 -8.85 19.44
N GLU A 87 -17.60 -10.04 20.04
CA GLU A 87 -18.49 -10.46 21.15
C GLU A 87 -18.29 -9.59 22.40
N ARG A 88 -17.07 -9.08 22.63
CA ARG A 88 -16.72 -8.24 23.78
C ARG A 88 -17.33 -6.84 23.75
N ASP A 89 -17.38 -6.22 22.56
CA ASP A 89 -17.99 -4.91 22.36
C ASP A 89 -18.61 -4.84 20.97
N ARG A 90 -19.93 -4.92 20.90
CA ARG A 90 -20.70 -4.84 19.66
C ARG A 90 -20.55 -3.50 18.91
N ARG A 91 -19.94 -2.49 19.55
CA ARG A 91 -19.64 -1.19 18.94
C ARG A 91 -18.38 -1.25 18.09
N VAL A 92 -17.49 -2.21 18.35
CA VAL A 92 -16.24 -2.37 17.60
C VAL A 92 -16.51 -3.26 16.38
N VAL A 93 -16.43 -2.64 15.20
CA VAL A 93 -16.50 -3.36 13.92
C VAL A 93 -15.07 -3.66 13.47
N LYS A 94 -14.77 -4.92 13.25
CA LYS A 94 -13.54 -5.40 12.61
C LYS A 94 -13.83 -5.83 11.19
N VAL A 95 -12.81 -5.77 10.34
CA VAL A 95 -12.89 -6.14 8.93
C VAL A 95 -11.85 -7.18 8.57
N ALA A 96 -12.18 -8.01 7.59
CA ALA A 96 -11.27 -8.98 7.01
C ALA A 96 -11.52 -9.11 5.51
N LEU A 97 -10.54 -9.66 4.80
CA LEU A 97 -10.65 -9.96 3.39
C LEU A 97 -11.44 -11.27 3.17
N THR A 98 -12.36 -11.23 2.22
CA THR A 98 -12.97 -12.46 1.67
C THR A 98 -11.95 -13.24 0.85
N LYS A 99 -12.33 -14.41 0.35
CA LYS A 99 -11.49 -15.19 -0.58
C LYS A 99 -11.11 -14.37 -1.83
N GLU A 100 -12.05 -13.59 -2.36
CA GLU A 100 -11.80 -12.73 -3.53
C GLU A 100 -10.92 -11.52 -3.17
N GLY A 101 -11.13 -10.90 -2.00
CA GLY A 101 -10.25 -9.85 -1.49
C GLY A 101 -8.81 -10.31 -1.29
N LYS A 102 -8.61 -11.55 -0.81
CA LYS A 102 -7.27 -12.14 -0.67
C LYS A 102 -6.55 -12.35 -2.00
N LYS A 103 -7.26 -12.59 -3.11
CA LYS A 103 -6.65 -12.67 -4.43
C LYS A 103 -6.07 -11.31 -4.87
N ILE A 104 -6.83 -10.22 -4.65
CA ILE A 104 -6.36 -8.86 -4.94
C ILE A 104 -5.16 -8.52 -4.07
N TYR A 105 -5.23 -8.83 -2.76
CA TYR A 105 -4.11 -8.68 -1.84
C TYR A 105 -2.85 -9.40 -2.37
N SER A 106 -2.99 -10.68 -2.77
CA SER A 106 -1.86 -11.46 -3.28
C SER A 106 -1.29 -10.92 -4.58
N LEU A 107 -2.12 -10.37 -5.46
CA LEU A 107 -1.66 -9.74 -6.70
C LEU A 107 -0.87 -8.46 -6.42
N HIS A 108 -1.36 -7.62 -5.51
CA HIS A 108 -0.67 -6.43 -5.04
C HIS A 108 0.68 -6.75 -4.37
N GLU A 109 0.69 -7.71 -3.42
CA GLU A 109 1.91 -8.16 -2.75
C GLU A 109 2.94 -8.72 -3.74
N LYS A 110 2.47 -9.53 -4.71
CA LYS A 110 3.36 -10.05 -5.75
C LYS A 110 4.01 -8.94 -6.55
N PHE A 111 3.24 -7.93 -6.95
CA PHE A 111 3.76 -6.78 -7.69
C PHE A 111 4.87 -6.06 -6.92
N HIS A 112 4.65 -5.77 -5.62
CA HIS A 112 5.66 -5.12 -4.79
C HIS A 112 6.89 -6.01 -4.56
N ASN A 113 6.71 -7.31 -4.36
CA ASN A 113 7.82 -8.24 -4.24
C ASN A 113 8.66 -8.32 -5.53
N ASP A 114 8.01 -8.33 -6.70
CA ASP A 114 8.70 -8.32 -8.01
C ASP A 114 9.57 -7.04 -8.16
N ILE A 115 9.10 -5.87 -7.69
CA ILE A 115 9.89 -4.63 -7.65
C ILE A 115 11.09 -4.76 -6.73
N VAL A 116 10.90 -5.29 -5.50
CA VAL A 116 11.99 -5.48 -4.55
C VAL A 116 13.05 -6.43 -5.12
N PHE A 117 12.65 -7.56 -5.71
CA PHE A 117 13.58 -8.48 -6.34
C PHE A 117 14.31 -7.85 -7.52
N ALA A 118 13.65 -7.03 -8.33
CA ALA A 118 14.29 -6.29 -9.42
C ALA A 118 15.33 -5.28 -8.90
N LEU A 119 15.00 -4.60 -7.78
CA LEU A 119 15.88 -3.61 -7.16
C LEU A 119 17.19 -4.21 -6.65
N ILE A 120 17.11 -5.38 -5.98
CA ILE A 120 18.27 -6.02 -5.34
C ILE A 120 18.99 -7.04 -6.22
N LYS A 121 18.51 -7.29 -7.43
CA LYS A 121 19.07 -8.28 -8.35
C LYS A 121 20.54 -8.02 -8.64
N GLY A 122 21.40 -8.99 -8.28
CA GLY A 122 22.84 -8.92 -8.54
C GLY A 122 23.65 -8.12 -7.52
N LEU A 123 23.02 -7.64 -6.44
CA LEU A 123 23.69 -6.98 -5.32
C LEU A 123 24.21 -8.01 -4.32
N SER A 124 25.38 -7.74 -3.74
CA SER A 124 25.90 -8.41 -2.54
C SER A 124 25.12 -7.97 -1.30
N GLU A 125 25.24 -8.69 -0.18
CA GLU A 125 24.60 -8.32 1.10
C GLU A 125 24.98 -6.92 1.55
N SER A 126 26.26 -6.54 1.45
CA SER A 126 26.72 -5.21 1.82
C SER A 126 26.16 -4.09 0.92
N GLU A 127 25.90 -4.38 -0.35
CA GLU A 127 25.26 -3.43 -1.27
C GLU A 127 23.75 -3.33 -0.98
N MET A 128 23.09 -4.42 -0.61
CA MET A 128 21.70 -4.42 -0.15
C MET A 128 21.53 -3.58 1.12
N ASP A 129 22.47 -3.63 2.08
CA ASP A 129 22.48 -2.78 3.27
C ASP A 129 22.55 -1.28 2.91
N VAL A 130 23.34 -0.93 1.90
CA VAL A 130 23.42 0.46 1.41
C VAL A 130 22.10 0.90 0.79
N VAL A 131 21.43 0.04 0.02
CA VAL A 131 20.12 0.31 -0.57
C VAL A 131 19.06 0.48 0.53
N ALA A 132 19.03 -0.42 1.52
CA ALA A 132 18.10 -0.32 2.65
C ALA A 132 18.27 1.02 3.39
N LYS A 133 19.51 1.40 3.72
CA LYS A 133 19.80 2.70 4.35
C LYS A 133 19.38 3.90 3.50
N ALA A 134 19.52 3.81 2.18
CA ALA A 134 19.10 4.88 1.28
C ALA A 134 17.56 5.03 1.28
N LEU A 135 16.83 3.92 1.32
CA LEU A 135 15.37 3.91 1.43
C LEU A 135 14.90 4.45 2.79
N ASP A 136 15.54 4.05 3.90
CA ASP A 136 15.24 4.59 5.24
C ASP A 136 15.44 6.11 5.31
N ASN A 137 16.47 6.64 4.66
CA ASN A 137 16.71 8.07 4.59
C ASN A 137 15.58 8.80 3.82
N LEU A 138 15.09 8.17 2.74
CA LEU A 138 14.00 8.73 1.93
C LEU A 138 12.68 8.69 2.71
N ASP A 139 12.39 7.59 3.38
CA ASP A 139 11.20 7.42 4.22
C ASP A 139 11.16 8.47 5.34
N SER A 140 12.27 8.62 6.08
CA SER A 140 12.41 9.64 7.12
C SER A 140 12.22 11.07 6.60
N PHE A 141 12.63 11.35 5.35
CA PHE A 141 12.39 12.64 4.72
C PHE A 141 10.91 12.87 4.46
N VAL A 142 10.20 11.85 3.98
CA VAL A 142 8.75 11.91 3.68
C VAL A 142 7.95 12.04 4.98
N GLU A 143 8.25 11.23 6.01
CA GLU A 143 7.58 11.27 7.31
C GLU A 143 7.64 12.66 7.94
N LYS A 144 8.82 13.27 7.98
CA LYS A 144 9.00 14.63 8.53
C LYS A 144 8.14 15.68 7.82
N ARG A 145 7.87 15.51 6.53
CA ARG A 145 6.99 16.42 5.77
C ARG A 145 5.53 16.26 6.16
N PHE A 146 5.09 15.04 6.47
CA PHE A 146 3.75 14.79 7.00
C PHE A 146 3.60 15.34 8.42
N GLU A 147 4.56 15.10 9.32
CA GLU A 147 4.53 15.60 10.71
C GLU A 147 4.49 17.12 10.78
N ASN A 148 5.23 17.82 9.92
CA ASN A 148 5.27 19.28 9.85
C ASN A 148 4.01 19.90 9.21
N GLY A 149 3.04 19.09 8.77
CA GLY A 149 1.80 19.57 8.14
C GLY A 149 2.03 20.22 6.76
N GLU A 150 3.19 19.99 6.14
CA GLU A 150 3.52 20.50 4.80
C GLU A 150 2.77 19.73 3.70
N ILE A 151 2.30 18.53 4.03
CA ILE A 151 1.48 17.66 3.18
C ILE A 151 0.25 17.24 3.98
N LYS A 152 -0.95 17.44 3.42
CA LYS A 152 -2.24 16.99 3.98
C LYS A 152 -2.76 15.80 3.22
#